data_0dd62210aa99e529893928c401eaaae6
#
_entry.id   0dd62210aa99e529893928c401eaaae6
#
_cell.length_a   1.000
_cell.length_b   1.000
_cell.length_c   1.000
_cell.angle_alpha   90.00
_cell.angle_beta   90.00
_cell.angle_gamma   90.00
#
_symmetry.space_group_name_H-M   'P 1'
#
loop_
_entity.id
_entity.type
_entity.pdbx_description
1 polymer ?
#
loop_
_entity_poly.entity_id
_entity_poly.type
_entity_poly.pdbx_seq_one_letter_code
_entity_poly.pdbx_strand_id
1 'polypeptide(L)'
;MSNDMNNEALREGIYQQAKDKFLHYAGTEDLREAEALFRQISDYKQSASYAEKCETLLAYMPGCTVTFGSFEGKPIRWRIVDQRGKMRLLLAEAIVTRRCYHRTTLEDATWSDCSLRKWLNKDFLEAAFTPAERMKIVPNKLQNLRNRKFYTQGGPDTMDRVHVPGVEEIERYLPDRQDRAGDGWWWLRSPGSNLFSAVAVYDDGSIYENGIHIDYELGGVRPALWVLLKV
;
A
#
# COMPACT_ATOMS: atom_id res chain seq x y z
N MET A 1 12.36 51.00 13.74
CA MET A 1 11.16 51.01 12.83
C MET A 1 11.45 50.45 11.43
N SER A 2 12.50 50.92 10.67
CA SER A 2 12.75 50.35 9.31
C SER A 2 13.24 48.90 9.30
N ASN A 3 14.09 48.50 10.25
CA ASN A 3 14.64 47.12 10.34
C ASN A 3 13.59 46.12 10.76
N ASP A 4 12.66 46.49 11.65
CA ASP A 4 11.60 45.59 12.14
C ASP A 4 10.57 45.32 11.07
N MET A 5 10.16 46.32 10.30
CA MET A 5 9.24 46.19 9.17
C MET A 5 9.85 45.32 8.05
N ASN A 6 11.16 45.42 7.80
CA ASN A 6 11.85 44.62 6.79
C ASN A 6 11.93 43.12 7.23
N ASN A 7 12.13 42.88 8.52
CA ASN A 7 12.13 41.53 9.08
C ASN A 7 10.74 40.89 9.06
N GLU A 8 9.68 41.63 9.37
CA GLU A 8 8.31 41.16 9.32
C GLU A 8 7.87 40.82 7.88
N ALA A 9 8.18 41.64 6.91
CA ALA A 9 7.91 41.40 5.48
C ALA A 9 8.64 40.16 4.95
N LEU A 10 9.88 39.94 5.37
CA LEU A 10 10.67 38.75 5.02
C LEU A 10 10.00 37.48 5.60
N ARG A 11 9.59 37.50 6.87
CA ARG A 11 8.91 36.36 7.55
C ARG A 11 7.58 36.06 6.92
N GLU A 12 6.81 37.08 6.51
CA GLU A 12 5.56 36.89 5.79
C GLU A 12 5.81 36.23 4.43
N GLY A 13 6.83 36.63 3.68
CA GLY A 13 7.19 36.00 2.41
C GLY A 13 7.53 34.52 2.58
N ILE A 14 8.34 34.18 3.58
CA ILE A 14 8.67 32.78 3.90
C ILE A 14 7.40 31.99 4.29
N TYR A 15 6.52 32.59 5.10
CA TYR A 15 5.28 31.94 5.53
C TYR A 15 4.36 31.62 4.35
N GLN A 16 4.19 32.57 3.41
CA GLN A 16 3.35 32.36 2.23
C GLN A 16 3.95 31.29 1.30
N GLN A 17 5.24 31.30 1.08
CA GLN A 17 5.96 30.30 0.30
C GLN A 17 5.78 28.90 0.91
N ALA A 18 6.01 28.76 2.22
CA ALA A 18 5.82 27.49 2.94
C ALA A 18 4.38 26.99 2.86
N LYS A 19 3.42 27.90 3.01
CA LYS A 19 1.99 27.59 2.95
C LYS A 19 1.55 27.14 1.57
N ASP A 20 2.05 27.75 0.51
CA ASP A 20 1.77 27.36 -0.86
C ASP A 20 2.30 25.94 -1.13
N LYS A 21 3.54 25.63 -0.76
CA LYS A 21 4.11 24.28 -0.84
C LYS A 21 3.30 23.25 -0.04
N PHE A 22 2.88 23.59 1.17
CA PHE A 22 2.07 22.72 2.02
C PHE A 22 0.68 22.44 1.44
N LEU A 23 0.05 23.42 0.83
CA LEU A 23 -1.31 23.26 0.28
C LEU A 23 -1.34 22.53 -1.07
N HIS A 24 -0.26 22.60 -1.83
CA HIS A 24 -0.17 22.06 -3.19
C HIS A 24 0.92 20.99 -3.37
N TYR A 25 1.40 20.36 -2.28
CA TYR A 25 2.46 19.38 -2.38
C TYR A 25 2.11 18.22 -3.33
N ALA A 26 3.05 17.90 -4.21
CA ALA A 26 2.96 16.76 -5.11
C ALA A 26 3.68 15.51 -4.55
N GLY A 27 4.65 15.71 -3.65
CA GLY A 27 5.46 14.65 -3.10
C GLY A 27 6.14 14.99 -1.77
N THR A 28 7.05 14.11 -1.35
CA THR A 28 7.79 14.26 -0.09
C THR A 28 8.70 15.47 -0.07
N GLU A 29 9.26 15.87 -1.21
CA GLU A 29 10.19 17.00 -1.29
C GLU A 29 9.50 18.32 -0.96
N ASP A 30 8.34 18.59 -1.57
CA ASP A 30 7.54 19.79 -1.27
C ASP A 30 7.20 19.90 0.21
N LEU A 31 6.83 18.76 0.84
CA LEU A 31 6.53 18.73 2.28
C LEU A 31 7.76 18.98 3.15
N ARG A 32 8.92 18.45 2.78
CA ARG A 32 10.19 18.70 3.50
C ARG A 32 10.61 20.17 3.38
N GLU A 33 10.50 20.74 2.19
CA GLU A 33 10.79 22.15 1.97
C GLU A 33 9.80 23.04 2.73
N ALA A 34 8.52 22.72 2.73
CA ALA A 34 7.51 23.43 3.52
C ALA A 34 7.82 23.35 5.02
N GLU A 35 8.15 22.16 5.53
CA GLU A 35 8.55 21.96 6.93
C GLU A 35 9.75 22.80 7.29
N ALA A 36 10.81 22.77 6.48
CA ALA A 36 12.03 23.53 6.72
C ALA A 36 11.78 25.05 6.76
N LEU A 37 10.98 25.58 5.83
CA LEU A 37 10.58 26.98 5.81
C LEU A 37 9.75 27.36 7.04
N PHE A 38 8.79 26.54 7.45
CA PHE A 38 8.01 26.79 8.66
C PHE A 38 8.87 26.74 9.93
N ARG A 39 9.82 25.82 10.03
CA ARG A 39 10.75 25.74 11.17
C ARG A 39 11.67 26.94 11.26
N GLN A 40 12.09 27.53 10.12
CA GLN A 40 12.90 28.75 10.08
C GLN A 40 12.21 29.95 10.74
N ILE A 41 10.88 29.98 10.73
CA ILE A 41 10.04 31.06 11.30
C ILE A 41 9.05 30.50 12.33
N SER A 42 9.47 29.56 13.15
CA SER A 42 8.59 28.76 14.05
C SER A 42 7.76 29.58 15.02
N ASP A 43 8.25 30.76 15.42
CA ASP A 43 7.58 31.73 16.28
C ASP A 43 6.61 32.69 15.53
N TYR A 44 6.52 32.56 14.20
CA TYR A 44 5.68 33.43 13.37
C TYR A 44 4.37 32.75 13.01
N LYS A 45 3.22 33.41 13.33
CA LYS A 45 1.85 32.93 13.04
C LYS A 45 1.65 31.47 13.50
N GLN A 46 1.23 30.59 12.59
CA GLN A 46 0.98 29.17 12.83
C GLN A 46 2.11 28.26 12.33
N SER A 47 3.31 28.80 12.09
CA SER A 47 4.42 28.06 11.46
C SER A 47 4.79 26.79 12.22
N ALA A 48 4.89 26.82 13.56
CA ALA A 48 5.16 25.63 14.37
C ALA A 48 4.10 24.52 14.13
N SER A 49 2.82 24.89 14.14
CA SER A 49 1.73 23.92 13.89
C SER A 49 1.75 23.35 12.45
N TYR A 50 2.10 24.16 11.46
CA TYR A 50 2.24 23.67 10.09
C TYR A 50 3.48 22.78 9.92
N ALA A 51 4.58 23.07 10.60
CA ALA A 51 5.76 22.20 10.60
C ALA A 51 5.43 20.81 11.16
N GLU A 52 4.71 20.73 12.30
CA GLU A 52 4.22 19.47 12.88
C GLU A 52 3.27 18.70 11.93
N LYS A 53 2.41 19.43 11.20
CA LYS A 53 1.55 18.82 10.19
C LYS A 53 2.37 18.26 9.01
N CYS A 54 3.40 18.96 8.54
CA CYS A 54 4.30 18.43 7.50
C CYS A 54 4.99 17.15 7.97
N GLU A 55 5.53 17.13 9.18
CA GLU A 55 6.16 15.95 9.76
C GLU A 55 5.19 14.76 9.86
N THR A 56 3.96 15.04 10.34
CA THR A 56 2.90 14.03 10.38
C THR A 56 2.59 13.47 9.00
N LEU A 57 2.44 14.33 7.99
CA LEU A 57 2.18 13.91 6.60
C LEU A 57 3.33 13.09 6.03
N LEU A 58 4.58 13.51 6.28
CA LEU A 58 5.78 12.80 5.80
C LEU A 58 5.85 11.37 6.33
N ALA A 59 5.41 11.12 7.57
CA ALA A 59 5.37 9.77 8.15
C ALA A 59 4.37 8.83 7.44
N TYR A 60 3.46 9.38 6.62
CA TYR A 60 2.45 8.63 5.88
C TYR A 60 2.60 8.73 4.35
N MET A 61 3.79 9.06 3.86
CA MET A 61 4.09 9.09 2.42
C MET A 61 4.50 7.70 1.91
N PRO A 62 4.35 7.44 0.59
CA PRO A 62 4.86 6.22 -0.02
C PRO A 62 6.35 5.97 0.32
N GLY A 63 6.68 4.72 0.65
CA GLY A 63 7.98 4.31 1.16
C GLY A 63 8.05 4.19 2.69
N CYS A 64 7.19 4.88 3.44
CA CYS A 64 7.11 4.76 4.90
C CYS A 64 6.41 3.46 5.33
N THR A 65 6.67 3.05 6.56
CA THR A 65 6.07 1.88 7.19
C THR A 65 5.12 2.29 8.30
N VAL A 66 3.98 1.62 8.37
CA VAL A 66 2.99 1.81 9.44
C VAL A 66 2.57 0.47 10.03
N THR A 67 2.11 0.47 11.28
CA THR A 67 1.45 -0.68 11.90
C THR A 67 -0.05 -0.47 11.85
N PHE A 68 -0.79 -1.48 11.34
CA PHE A 68 -2.25 -1.41 11.26
C PHE A 68 -2.84 -2.83 11.33
N GLY A 69 -3.70 -3.07 12.32
CA GLY A 69 -4.22 -4.39 12.62
C GLY A 69 -3.19 -5.37 13.20
N SER A 70 -3.65 -6.57 13.52
CA SER A 70 -2.83 -7.68 14.03
C SER A 70 -3.42 -9.00 13.58
N PHE A 71 -2.58 -10.00 13.31
CA PHE A 71 -3.04 -11.33 12.94
C PHE A 71 -2.29 -12.39 13.76
N GLU A 72 -3.01 -13.37 14.31
CA GLU A 72 -2.46 -14.39 15.21
C GLU A 72 -1.59 -13.80 16.35
N GLY A 73 -2.06 -12.70 16.94
CA GLY A 73 -1.39 -12.03 18.05
C GLY A 73 -0.18 -11.18 17.66
N LYS A 74 0.17 -11.07 16.38
CA LYS A 74 1.30 -10.29 15.90
C LYS A 74 0.81 -9.03 15.18
N PRO A 75 1.34 -7.82 15.50
CA PRO A 75 1.06 -6.62 14.74
C PRO A 75 1.47 -6.77 13.29
N ILE A 76 0.63 -6.30 12.35
CA ILE A 76 0.98 -6.33 10.93
C ILE A 76 1.66 -5.02 10.56
N ARG A 77 2.86 -5.12 10.02
CA ARG A 77 3.62 -4.00 9.46
C ARG A 77 3.33 -3.88 7.97
N TRP A 78 3.09 -2.66 7.53
CA TRP A 78 2.72 -2.35 6.17
C TRP A 78 3.63 -1.28 5.60
N ARG A 79 4.09 -1.46 4.37
CA ARG A 79 4.70 -0.40 3.58
C ARG A 79 3.60 0.38 2.86
N ILE A 80 3.63 1.69 2.93
CA ILE A 80 2.79 2.55 2.11
C ILE A 80 3.37 2.55 0.70
N VAL A 81 2.63 2.07 -0.28
CA VAL A 81 3.12 1.90 -1.66
C VAL A 81 2.46 2.85 -2.67
N ASP A 82 1.30 3.43 -2.32
CA ASP A 82 0.61 4.42 -3.15
C ASP A 82 -0.26 5.34 -2.28
N GLN A 83 -0.68 6.48 -2.85
CA GLN A 83 -1.60 7.41 -2.19
C GLN A 83 -2.63 7.97 -3.16
N ARG A 84 -3.85 8.21 -2.66
CA ARG A 84 -4.94 8.91 -3.38
C ARG A 84 -5.65 9.84 -2.41
N GLY A 85 -5.32 11.13 -2.46
CA GLY A 85 -5.80 12.09 -1.47
C GLY A 85 -5.44 11.65 -0.05
N LYS A 86 -6.46 11.44 0.80
CA LYS A 86 -6.28 10.97 2.19
C LYS A 86 -6.13 9.45 2.32
N MET A 87 -6.27 8.71 1.25
CA MET A 87 -6.12 7.26 1.27
C MET A 87 -4.66 6.85 1.03
N ARG A 88 -4.26 5.76 1.67
CA ARG A 88 -2.96 5.10 1.49
C ARG A 88 -3.18 3.65 1.09
N LEU A 89 -2.45 3.19 0.10
CA LEU A 89 -2.36 1.78 -0.21
C LEU A 89 -1.26 1.16 0.64
N LEU A 90 -1.65 0.24 1.47
CA LEU A 90 -0.78 -0.53 2.34
C LEU A 90 -0.52 -1.90 1.71
N LEU A 91 0.75 -2.31 1.65
CA LEU A 91 1.19 -3.66 1.30
C LEU A 91 1.94 -4.26 2.49
N ALA A 92 1.55 -5.44 2.94
CA ALA A 92 2.24 -6.09 4.04
C ALA A 92 3.74 -6.26 3.75
N GLU A 93 4.62 -5.88 4.70
CA GLU A 93 6.08 -5.95 4.52
C GLU A 93 6.57 -7.39 4.47
N ALA A 94 5.90 -8.30 5.17
CA ALA A 94 6.24 -9.72 5.22
C ALA A 94 5.04 -10.60 4.88
N ILE A 95 5.30 -11.88 4.70
CA ILE A 95 4.26 -12.91 4.61
C ILE A 95 3.52 -12.97 5.96
N VAL A 96 2.21 -12.68 5.94
CA VAL A 96 1.37 -12.67 7.15
C VAL A 96 0.94 -14.10 7.52
N THR A 97 0.70 -14.94 6.52
CA THR A 97 0.33 -16.34 6.67
C THR A 97 0.62 -17.11 5.38
N ARG A 98 0.45 -18.45 5.44
CA ARG A 98 0.59 -19.31 4.26
C ARG A 98 -0.71 -20.04 4.00
N ARG A 99 -1.17 -20.02 2.74
CA ARG A 99 -2.42 -20.64 2.29
C ARG A 99 -2.35 -20.97 0.81
N CYS A 100 -3.16 -21.94 0.37
CA CYS A 100 -3.40 -22.16 -1.05
C CYS A 100 -4.16 -20.97 -1.67
N TYR A 101 -3.97 -20.74 -2.95
CA TYR A 101 -4.73 -19.76 -3.72
C TYR A 101 -6.18 -20.23 -3.90
N HIS A 102 -6.37 -21.51 -4.21
CA HIS A 102 -7.67 -22.17 -4.28
C HIS A 102 -7.60 -23.58 -3.67
N ARG A 103 -8.66 -23.99 -2.96
CA ARG A 103 -8.64 -25.22 -2.14
C ARG A 103 -8.81 -26.52 -2.92
N THR A 104 -9.24 -26.45 -4.17
CA THR A 104 -9.47 -27.65 -4.99
C THR A 104 -8.72 -27.57 -6.29
N THR A 105 -8.20 -28.73 -6.75
CA THR A 105 -7.54 -28.91 -8.04
C THR A 105 -8.51 -29.28 -9.16
N LEU A 106 -9.79 -29.54 -8.82
CA LEU A 106 -10.79 -30.05 -9.75
C LEU A 106 -11.51 -28.93 -10.51
N GLU A 107 -11.29 -27.69 -10.10
CA GLU A 107 -11.95 -26.52 -10.68
C GLU A 107 -10.94 -25.46 -11.04
N ASP A 108 -11.11 -24.85 -12.21
CA ASP A 108 -10.45 -23.65 -12.62
C ASP A 108 -10.75 -22.52 -11.64
N ALA A 109 -9.77 -21.69 -11.30
CA ALA A 109 -10.01 -20.54 -10.45
C ALA A 109 -9.33 -19.28 -10.96
N THR A 110 -10.09 -18.20 -11.01
CA THR A 110 -9.57 -16.84 -11.16
C THR A 110 -9.56 -16.12 -9.81
N TRP A 111 -9.02 -14.92 -9.76
CA TRP A 111 -9.09 -14.13 -8.52
C TRP A 111 -10.52 -13.93 -8.04
N SER A 112 -11.47 -13.75 -8.96
CA SER A 112 -12.88 -13.45 -8.63
C SER A 112 -13.57 -14.50 -7.76
N ASP A 113 -13.19 -15.75 -7.89
CA ASP A 113 -13.87 -16.91 -7.28
C ASP A 113 -12.96 -17.74 -6.36
N CYS A 114 -11.64 -17.47 -6.33
CA CYS A 114 -10.70 -18.24 -5.53
C CYS A 114 -10.99 -18.16 -4.02
N SER A 115 -10.60 -19.22 -3.31
CA SER A 115 -10.80 -19.30 -1.85
C SER A 115 -9.94 -18.31 -1.06
N LEU A 116 -8.77 -17.95 -1.56
CA LEU A 116 -7.90 -16.95 -0.93
C LEU A 116 -8.58 -15.57 -0.87
N ARG A 117 -9.17 -15.11 -1.98
CA ARG A 117 -9.92 -13.85 -2.00
C ARG A 117 -11.08 -13.84 -1.02
N LYS A 118 -11.87 -14.93 -1.02
CA LYS A 118 -13.02 -15.08 -0.10
C LYS A 118 -12.57 -14.98 1.35
N TRP A 119 -11.50 -15.69 1.70
CA TRP A 119 -10.91 -15.67 3.03
C TRP A 119 -10.35 -14.27 3.41
N LEU A 120 -9.64 -13.60 2.51
CA LEU A 120 -9.10 -12.25 2.76
C LEU A 120 -10.19 -11.23 3.07
N ASN A 121 -11.31 -11.29 2.34
CA ASN A 121 -12.40 -10.32 2.47
C ASN A 121 -13.44 -10.68 3.55
N LYS A 122 -13.28 -11.81 4.22
CA LYS A 122 -14.15 -12.25 5.32
C LYS A 122 -13.32 -12.57 6.56
N ASP A 123 -12.77 -13.77 6.64
CA ASP A 123 -12.16 -14.30 7.86
C ASP A 123 -10.92 -13.50 8.29
N PHE A 124 -10.03 -13.18 7.35
CA PHE A 124 -8.86 -12.36 7.63
C PHE A 124 -9.24 -10.92 8.01
N LEU A 125 -10.17 -10.32 7.27
CA LEU A 125 -10.65 -8.96 7.56
C LEU A 125 -11.25 -8.85 8.97
N GLU A 126 -11.97 -9.87 9.41
CA GLU A 126 -12.57 -9.92 10.74
C GLU A 126 -11.55 -10.22 11.84
N ALA A 127 -10.62 -11.12 11.59
CA ALA A 127 -9.61 -11.54 12.55
C ALA A 127 -8.47 -10.52 12.73
N ALA A 128 -8.08 -9.83 11.66
CA ALA A 128 -6.91 -8.95 11.67
C ALA A 128 -7.22 -7.52 12.10
N PHE A 129 -8.47 -7.08 12.02
CA PHE A 129 -8.82 -5.67 12.25
C PHE A 129 -9.99 -5.51 13.20
N THR A 130 -9.85 -4.59 14.14
CA THR A 130 -10.95 -4.15 15.01
C THR A 130 -12.10 -3.53 14.20
N PRO A 131 -13.33 -3.43 14.73
CA PRO A 131 -14.42 -2.74 14.04
C PRO A 131 -14.08 -1.30 13.62
N ALA A 132 -13.35 -0.57 14.45
CA ALA A 132 -12.92 0.80 14.14
C ALA A 132 -11.88 0.87 13.02
N GLU A 133 -10.99 -0.12 12.93
CA GLU A 133 -10.02 -0.24 11.84
C GLU A 133 -10.70 -0.65 10.53
N ARG A 134 -11.63 -1.61 10.57
CA ARG A 134 -12.41 -2.03 9.39
C ARG A 134 -13.19 -0.89 8.74
N MET A 135 -13.67 0.08 9.52
CA MET A 135 -14.34 1.28 8.97
C MET A 135 -13.38 2.19 8.19
N LYS A 136 -12.09 2.11 8.43
CA LYS A 136 -11.08 2.87 7.68
C LYS A 136 -10.67 2.18 6.37
N ILE A 137 -10.89 0.86 6.25
CA ILE A 137 -10.52 0.09 5.06
C ILE A 137 -11.54 0.36 3.95
N VAL A 138 -11.04 0.90 2.84
CA VAL A 138 -11.87 1.34 1.70
C VAL A 138 -11.92 0.24 0.66
N PRO A 139 -13.13 -0.17 0.20
CA PRO A 139 -13.25 -1.07 -0.94
C PRO A 139 -12.62 -0.47 -2.19
N ASN A 140 -11.88 -1.29 -2.95
CA ASN A 140 -11.24 -0.88 -4.18
C ASN A 140 -11.64 -1.79 -5.35
N LYS A 141 -11.93 -1.19 -6.51
CA LYS A 141 -12.15 -1.94 -7.75
C LYS A 141 -10.80 -2.40 -8.28
N LEU A 142 -10.66 -3.71 -8.47
CA LEU A 142 -9.49 -4.35 -9.03
C LEU A 142 -9.77 -4.83 -10.45
N GLN A 143 -8.88 -4.47 -11.37
CA GLN A 143 -8.86 -5.05 -12.71
C GLN A 143 -8.07 -6.36 -12.64
N ASN A 144 -8.70 -7.46 -13.03
CA ASN A 144 -8.08 -8.77 -13.08
C ASN A 144 -7.55 -9.01 -14.51
N LEU A 145 -6.36 -8.46 -14.77
CA LEU A 145 -5.73 -8.53 -16.09
C LEU A 145 -5.36 -9.97 -16.44
N ARG A 146 -5.38 -10.27 -17.76
CA ARG A 146 -4.85 -11.54 -18.27
C ARG A 146 -3.35 -11.66 -18.04
N ASN A 147 -2.84 -12.87 -17.97
CA ASN A 147 -1.40 -13.10 -17.97
C ASN A 147 -0.80 -12.58 -19.31
N ARG A 148 0.22 -11.71 -19.22
CA ARG A 148 0.82 -11.06 -20.39
C ARG A 148 1.63 -12.01 -21.28
N LYS A 149 2.14 -13.12 -20.71
CA LYS A 149 2.98 -14.11 -21.41
C LYS A 149 2.16 -15.25 -22.01
N PHE A 150 1.16 -15.74 -21.27
CA PHE A 150 0.38 -16.92 -21.64
C PHE A 150 -1.04 -16.59 -22.09
N TYR A 151 -1.47 -15.33 -21.96
CA TYR A 151 -2.82 -14.85 -22.31
C TYR A 151 -3.96 -15.50 -21.51
N THR A 152 -3.65 -16.22 -20.44
CA THR A 152 -4.62 -16.78 -19.52
C THR A 152 -5.49 -15.66 -18.93
N GLN A 153 -6.81 -15.79 -19.01
CA GLN A 153 -7.75 -14.76 -18.59
C GLN A 153 -7.74 -14.59 -17.06
N GLY A 154 -7.77 -13.33 -16.59
CA GLY A 154 -7.76 -13.00 -15.15
C GLY A 154 -9.13 -13.09 -14.48
N GLY A 155 -10.19 -13.31 -15.28
CA GLY A 155 -11.56 -13.32 -14.79
C GLY A 155 -12.17 -11.92 -14.65
N PRO A 156 -13.41 -11.84 -14.12
CA PRO A 156 -14.10 -10.57 -13.90
C PRO A 156 -13.37 -9.64 -12.92
N ASP A 157 -13.52 -8.34 -13.13
CA ASP A 157 -13.11 -7.33 -12.15
C ASP A 157 -13.80 -7.56 -10.80
N THR A 158 -13.12 -7.25 -9.71
CA THR A 158 -13.65 -7.46 -8.36
C THR A 158 -13.67 -6.16 -7.55
N MET A 159 -14.53 -6.13 -6.54
CA MET A 159 -14.54 -5.09 -5.52
C MET A 159 -14.05 -5.72 -4.22
N ASP A 160 -12.87 -5.33 -3.74
CA ASP A 160 -12.24 -5.94 -2.58
C ASP A 160 -11.79 -4.91 -1.55
N ARG A 161 -11.88 -5.27 -0.28
CA ARG A 161 -11.26 -4.51 0.83
C ARG A 161 -9.82 -4.94 1.06
N VAL A 162 -9.56 -6.25 0.93
CA VAL A 162 -8.23 -6.83 1.09
C VAL A 162 -7.94 -7.72 -0.12
N HIS A 163 -6.77 -7.58 -0.70
CA HIS A 163 -6.35 -8.34 -1.89
C HIS A 163 -4.86 -8.67 -1.83
N VAL A 164 -4.37 -9.50 -2.74
CA VAL A 164 -2.95 -9.58 -3.07
C VAL A 164 -2.70 -8.81 -4.37
N PRO A 165 -1.52 -8.22 -4.58
CA PRO A 165 -1.22 -7.45 -5.80
C PRO A 165 -1.30 -8.31 -7.07
N GLY A 166 -1.57 -7.69 -8.21
CA GLY A 166 -1.31 -8.25 -9.54
C GLY A 166 0.13 -7.99 -9.99
N VAL A 167 0.54 -8.57 -11.12
CA VAL A 167 1.91 -8.41 -11.67
C VAL A 167 2.22 -6.93 -11.93
N GLU A 168 1.36 -6.23 -12.64
CA GLU A 168 1.57 -4.83 -13.01
C GLU A 168 1.61 -3.91 -11.79
N GLU A 169 0.82 -4.23 -10.77
CA GLU A 169 0.83 -3.49 -9.51
C GLU A 169 2.11 -3.69 -8.74
N ILE A 170 2.59 -4.94 -8.62
CA ILE A 170 3.81 -5.20 -7.84
C ILE A 170 5.06 -4.66 -8.53
N GLU A 171 5.12 -4.69 -9.85
CA GLU A 171 6.20 -4.06 -10.61
C GLU A 171 6.22 -2.54 -10.43
N ARG A 172 5.04 -1.92 -10.35
CA ARG A 172 4.90 -0.48 -10.10
C ARG A 172 5.24 -0.10 -8.65
N TYR A 173 4.76 -0.88 -7.68
CA TYR A 173 4.87 -0.53 -6.26
C TYR A 173 6.20 -0.93 -5.65
N LEU A 174 6.79 -2.03 -6.10
CA LEU A 174 8.09 -2.53 -5.69
C LEU A 174 8.91 -2.85 -6.95
N PRO A 175 9.42 -1.82 -7.68
CA PRO A 175 10.17 -2.02 -8.91
C PRO A 175 11.46 -2.82 -8.66
N ASP A 176 12.10 -2.61 -7.53
CA ASP A 176 13.31 -3.33 -7.18
C ASP A 176 13.01 -4.76 -6.72
N ARG A 177 13.75 -5.72 -7.29
CA ARG A 177 13.60 -7.13 -6.97
C ARG A 177 13.81 -7.41 -5.47
N GLN A 178 14.77 -6.75 -4.85
CA GLN A 178 15.06 -6.91 -3.43
C GLN A 178 13.90 -6.51 -2.53
N ASP A 179 13.11 -5.50 -2.90
CA ASP A 179 11.92 -5.09 -2.14
C ASP A 179 10.80 -6.13 -2.18
N ARG A 180 10.80 -7.00 -3.19
CA ARG A 180 9.86 -8.12 -3.32
C ARG A 180 10.32 -9.38 -2.62
N ALA A 181 11.63 -9.54 -2.38
CA ALA A 181 12.23 -10.68 -1.69
C ALA A 181 11.71 -10.83 -0.26
N GLY A 182 11.78 -12.04 0.29
CA GLY A 182 11.31 -12.30 1.65
C GLY A 182 11.53 -13.74 2.11
N ASP A 183 10.93 -14.10 3.25
CA ASP A 183 11.06 -15.43 3.90
C ASP A 183 10.25 -16.52 3.16
N GLY A 184 10.42 -16.60 1.84
CA GLY A 184 9.77 -17.55 0.98
C GLY A 184 8.91 -16.87 -0.10
N TRP A 185 8.41 -17.70 -0.99
CA TRP A 185 7.58 -17.24 -2.10
C TRP A 185 6.15 -16.89 -1.66
N TRP A 186 5.47 -16.03 -2.44
CA TRP A 186 4.13 -15.53 -2.12
C TRP A 186 3.29 -15.25 -3.37
N TRP A 187 1.95 -15.34 -3.21
CA TRP A 187 0.98 -15.22 -4.29
C TRP A 187 0.83 -13.81 -4.82
N LEU A 188 0.69 -13.71 -6.15
CA LEU A 188 0.02 -12.60 -6.82
C LEU A 188 -1.37 -13.04 -7.28
N ARG A 189 -2.30 -12.09 -7.51
CA ARG A 189 -3.65 -12.45 -7.97
C ARG A 189 -3.73 -12.76 -9.48
N SER A 190 -2.69 -12.43 -10.25
CA SER A 190 -2.64 -12.69 -11.68
C SER A 190 -2.62 -14.20 -11.96
N PRO A 191 -3.36 -14.69 -13.00
CA PRO A 191 -3.33 -16.09 -13.39
C PRO A 191 -1.94 -16.48 -13.92
N GLY A 192 -1.54 -17.73 -13.73
CA GLY A 192 -0.33 -18.28 -14.30
C GLY A 192 -0.47 -18.67 -15.78
N SER A 193 0.21 -19.74 -16.19
CA SER A 193 0.15 -20.26 -17.56
C SER A 193 -1.22 -20.86 -17.93
N ASN A 194 -2.02 -21.18 -16.94
CA ASN A 194 -3.38 -21.70 -17.07
C ASN A 194 -4.18 -21.39 -15.79
N LEU A 195 -5.48 -21.72 -15.74
CA LEU A 195 -6.37 -21.43 -14.61
C LEU A 195 -6.15 -22.36 -13.39
N PHE A 196 -5.27 -23.34 -13.48
CA PHE A 196 -4.80 -24.15 -12.34
C PHE A 196 -3.52 -23.61 -11.70
N SER A 197 -3.04 -22.45 -12.18
CA SER A 197 -1.83 -21.81 -11.66
C SER A 197 -2.04 -20.32 -11.45
N ALA A 198 -1.46 -19.78 -10.39
CA ALA A 198 -1.41 -18.34 -10.12
C ALA A 198 0.04 -17.87 -10.05
N VAL A 199 0.30 -16.65 -10.52
CA VAL A 199 1.64 -16.06 -10.48
C VAL A 199 2.11 -15.94 -9.03
N ALA A 200 3.40 -16.15 -8.84
CA ALA A 200 4.05 -15.99 -7.55
C ALA A 200 5.31 -15.14 -7.66
N VAL A 201 5.69 -14.53 -6.55
CA VAL A 201 7.02 -13.94 -6.36
C VAL A 201 7.85 -14.93 -5.56
N TYR A 202 9.04 -15.28 -6.03
CA TYR A 202 9.96 -16.15 -5.30
C TYR A 202 10.64 -15.41 -4.13
N ASP A 203 11.29 -16.16 -3.26
CA ASP A 203 12.04 -15.67 -2.11
C ASP A 203 13.13 -14.66 -2.48
N ASP A 204 13.71 -14.79 -3.67
CA ASP A 204 14.68 -13.85 -4.25
C ASP A 204 14.04 -12.61 -4.89
N GLY A 205 12.72 -12.46 -4.84
CA GLY A 205 11.96 -11.36 -5.41
C GLY A 205 11.67 -11.46 -6.91
N SER A 206 12.05 -12.55 -7.59
CA SER A 206 11.70 -12.76 -9.00
C SER A 206 10.22 -13.12 -9.16
N ILE A 207 9.59 -12.62 -10.24
CA ILE A 207 8.20 -12.93 -10.57
C ILE A 207 8.17 -14.16 -11.45
N TYR A 208 7.47 -15.20 -10.99
CA TYR A 208 7.30 -16.46 -11.73
C TYR A 208 5.95 -16.46 -12.46
N GLU A 209 5.96 -15.94 -13.68
CA GLU A 209 4.75 -15.73 -14.49
C GLU A 209 4.10 -17.05 -14.98
N ASN A 210 4.83 -18.17 -15.03
CA ASN A 210 4.22 -19.48 -15.30
C ASN A 210 3.21 -19.85 -14.19
N GLY A 211 3.46 -19.37 -12.98
CA GLY A 211 2.62 -19.61 -11.82
C GLY A 211 2.88 -20.94 -11.12
N ILE A 212 2.46 -21.00 -9.88
CA ILE A 212 2.48 -22.18 -9.01
C ILE A 212 1.06 -22.73 -8.98
N HIS A 213 0.91 -24.04 -8.81
CA HIS A 213 -0.39 -24.70 -8.75
C HIS A 213 -1.25 -24.14 -7.61
N ILE A 214 -2.51 -23.83 -7.90
CA ILE A 214 -3.38 -23.03 -7.01
C ILE A 214 -3.73 -23.70 -5.67
N ASP A 215 -3.64 -25.00 -5.57
CA ASP A 215 -3.91 -25.77 -4.35
C ASP A 215 -2.68 -25.92 -3.43
N TYR A 216 -1.52 -25.42 -3.85
CA TYR A 216 -0.32 -25.54 -3.04
C TYR A 216 -0.45 -24.78 -1.71
N GLU A 217 -0.45 -25.50 -0.59
CA GLU A 217 -0.84 -24.98 0.72
C GLU A 217 0.17 -24.00 1.34
N LEU A 218 1.43 -24.02 0.89
CA LEU A 218 2.52 -23.22 1.48
C LEU A 218 2.73 -21.86 0.84
N GLY A 219 1.79 -21.42 0.00
CA GLY A 219 1.87 -20.10 -0.63
C GLY A 219 1.77 -18.96 0.36
N GLY A 220 2.78 -18.10 0.37
CA GLY A 220 2.81 -16.91 1.22
C GLY A 220 1.72 -15.92 0.81
N VAL A 221 1.13 -15.25 1.79
CA VAL A 221 0.13 -14.19 1.58
C VAL A 221 0.71 -12.87 2.08
N ARG A 222 0.94 -11.92 1.17
CA ARG A 222 1.25 -10.52 1.47
C ARG A 222 0.06 -9.67 1.03
N PRO A 223 -0.89 -9.42 1.94
CA PRO A 223 -2.10 -8.67 1.59
C PRO A 223 -1.80 -7.19 1.32
N ALA A 224 -2.69 -6.57 0.53
CA ALA A 224 -2.74 -5.14 0.30
C ALA A 224 -4.16 -4.61 0.56
N LEU A 225 -4.25 -3.34 0.99
CA LEU A 225 -5.54 -2.69 1.24
C LEU A 225 -5.42 -1.17 1.18
N TRP A 226 -6.49 -0.51 0.74
CA TRP A 226 -6.62 0.94 0.84
C TRP A 226 -7.20 1.33 2.20
N VAL A 227 -6.58 2.29 2.86
CA VAL A 227 -7.03 2.77 4.17
C VAL A 227 -7.10 4.29 4.22
N LEU A 228 -8.14 4.81 4.88
CA LEU A 228 -8.25 6.22 5.28
C LEU A 228 -7.44 6.40 6.56
N LEU A 229 -6.25 6.98 6.45
CA LEU A 229 -5.48 7.41 7.61
C LEU A 229 -5.89 8.84 7.97
N LYS A 230 -6.17 9.07 9.26
CA LYS A 230 -6.34 10.44 9.78
C LYS A 230 -4.94 11.05 9.86
N VAL A 231 -4.60 11.84 8.88
CA VAL A 231 -3.41 12.68 8.83
C VAL A 231 -3.81 14.11 9.08
#